data_3ae1b9ea4adc42079447c47dd1171c7c
#
_entry.id   3ae1b9ea4adc42079447c47dd1171c7c
#
_cell.length_a   1.000
_cell.length_b   1.000
_cell.length_c   1.000
_cell.angle_alpha   90.00
_cell.angle_beta   90.00
_cell.angle_gamma   90.00
#
_symmetry.space_group_name_H-M   'P 1'
#
loop_
_entity.id
_entity.type
_entity.pdbx_description
1 polymer ?
#
loop_
_entity_poly.entity_id
_entity_poly.type
_entity_poly.pdbx_seq_one_letter_code
_entity_poly.pdbx_strand_id
1 'polypeptide(L)'
;MKEILYIVLEPFAEHEISYLAQAVTTDEMGPRSQPKYVNRIVAPTHDAVTSVGGMKVMPHYSFADAPHDYAALVLIGGYGWASEQARSVVPMVEEALKRHVPVGAICNAASWMAQHGFLNGVKHTGNGIDQLKQWGGANYTNASGYIAAQAVSDGGIVTANGTGHLEFAREMLLLLAVDDPAMIHRFYAFYNMGFTRLMAPQPRFRFNTVGLLTSDNAATVRFYTQVFGFTTDWDGVAPNVEMHLGDMRIILFPRADFEQMTGQRYTYPKGFNGTMELAIDVPSFAHVDKEYAHAISLGATSVMAPVTESWGQRTCYVADPDGNLIEINSFCQ
;
A
#
# COMPACT_ATOMS: atom_id res chain seq x y z
N MET A 1 -20.49 -22.51 14.87
CA MET A 1 -19.65 -21.46 14.23
C MET A 1 -19.11 -20.57 15.31
N LYS A 2 -17.82 -20.21 15.25
CA LYS A 2 -17.26 -19.20 16.16
C LYS A 2 -17.64 -17.79 15.69
N GLU A 3 -17.74 -16.87 16.63
CA GLU A 3 -18.13 -15.48 16.36
C GLU A 3 -16.93 -14.59 16.10
N ILE A 4 -17.05 -13.67 15.18
CA ILE A 4 -16.15 -12.52 15.00
C ILE A 4 -16.88 -11.31 15.59
N LEU A 5 -16.28 -10.67 16.57
CA LEU A 5 -16.85 -9.52 17.27
C LEU A 5 -16.35 -8.22 16.63
N TYR A 6 -17.28 -7.43 16.12
CA TYR A 6 -16.99 -6.11 15.53
C TYR A 6 -17.39 -5.03 16.54
N ILE A 7 -16.39 -4.37 17.11
CA ILE A 7 -16.61 -3.26 18.03
C ILE A 7 -16.90 -2.00 17.23
N VAL A 8 -18.06 -1.40 17.46
CA VAL A 8 -18.47 -0.14 16.85
C VAL A 8 -18.76 0.91 17.92
N LEU A 9 -18.21 2.12 17.72
CA LEU A 9 -18.44 3.30 18.56
C LEU A 9 -19.03 4.43 17.72
N GLU A 10 -20.06 5.09 18.18
CA GLU A 10 -20.75 6.13 17.42
C GLU A 10 -19.91 7.43 17.32
N PRO A 11 -19.76 8.00 16.10
CA PRO A 11 -20.12 7.42 14.81
C PRO A 11 -19.00 6.51 14.27
N PHE A 12 -19.37 5.31 13.80
CA PHE A 12 -18.43 4.35 13.21
C PHE A 12 -18.36 4.49 11.67
N ALA A 13 -17.27 4.02 11.05
CA ALA A 13 -17.09 4.05 9.60
C ALA A 13 -17.62 2.75 8.96
N GLU A 14 -18.79 2.81 8.34
CA GLU A 14 -19.51 1.65 7.80
C GLU A 14 -18.78 0.89 6.69
N HIS A 15 -18.03 1.62 5.85
CA HIS A 15 -17.28 0.99 4.75
C HIS A 15 -16.14 0.09 5.24
N GLU A 16 -15.64 0.32 6.45
CA GLU A 16 -14.54 -0.45 7.03
C GLU A 16 -14.98 -1.82 7.56
N ILE A 17 -16.28 -2.02 7.83
CA ILE A 17 -16.85 -3.29 8.27
C ILE A 17 -17.42 -4.11 7.11
N SER A 18 -18.03 -3.46 6.12
CA SER A 18 -18.91 -4.12 5.15
C SER A 18 -18.22 -5.19 4.33
N TYR A 19 -17.03 -4.90 3.78
CA TYR A 19 -16.30 -5.85 2.95
C TYR A 19 -15.79 -7.07 3.76
N LEU A 20 -15.20 -6.85 4.95
CA LEU A 20 -14.75 -7.96 5.80
C LEU A 20 -15.93 -8.84 6.22
N ALA A 21 -17.02 -8.23 6.69
CA ALA A 21 -18.19 -8.96 7.15
C ALA A 21 -18.82 -9.80 6.02
N GLN A 22 -18.88 -9.25 4.80
CA GLN A 22 -19.31 -10.00 3.63
C GLN A 22 -18.36 -11.16 3.32
N ALA A 23 -17.05 -10.91 3.25
CA ALA A 23 -16.05 -11.89 2.86
C ALA A 23 -15.92 -13.08 3.83
N VAL A 24 -16.31 -12.90 5.09
CA VAL A 24 -16.41 -13.99 6.07
C VAL A 24 -17.52 -14.99 5.72
N THR A 25 -18.64 -14.51 5.16
CA THR A 25 -19.84 -15.32 4.92
C THR A 25 -20.07 -15.65 3.46
N THR A 26 -19.39 -14.95 2.53
CA THR A 26 -19.51 -15.16 1.09
C THR A 26 -18.13 -15.36 0.44
N ASP A 27 -18.13 -15.91 -0.76
CA ASP A 27 -17.02 -15.92 -1.69
C ASP A 27 -17.46 -15.32 -3.04
N GLU A 28 -16.65 -15.45 -4.08
CA GLU A 28 -16.98 -14.94 -5.43
C GLU A 28 -18.19 -15.60 -6.08
N MET A 29 -18.59 -16.78 -5.61
CA MET A 29 -19.73 -17.56 -6.12
C MET A 29 -21.03 -17.31 -5.33
N GLY A 30 -20.94 -16.59 -4.20
CA GLY A 30 -22.09 -16.29 -3.35
C GLY A 30 -21.93 -16.75 -1.89
N PRO A 31 -23.02 -17.02 -1.17
CA PRO A 31 -22.96 -17.44 0.22
C PRO A 31 -22.19 -18.76 0.37
N ARG A 32 -21.27 -18.82 1.34
CA ARG A 32 -20.54 -20.04 1.67
C ARG A 32 -21.50 -21.11 2.18
N SER A 33 -21.40 -22.31 1.66
CA SER A 33 -22.25 -23.44 2.09
C SER A 33 -22.00 -23.85 3.55
N GLN A 34 -20.79 -23.68 4.04
CA GLN A 34 -20.36 -23.98 5.40
C GLN A 34 -19.44 -22.89 5.94
N PRO A 35 -19.96 -21.72 6.34
CA PRO A 35 -19.14 -20.66 6.90
C PRO A 35 -18.53 -21.11 8.24
N LYS A 36 -17.23 -20.86 8.43
CA LYS A 36 -16.52 -21.16 9.68
C LYS A 36 -16.90 -20.20 10.81
N TYR A 37 -17.26 -18.97 10.44
CA TYR A 37 -17.49 -17.88 11.37
C TYR A 37 -18.82 -17.19 11.10
N VAL A 38 -19.30 -16.45 12.11
CA VAL A 38 -20.47 -15.58 12.03
C VAL A 38 -20.12 -14.20 12.59
N ASN A 39 -20.63 -13.17 11.93
CA ASN A 39 -20.38 -11.78 12.31
C ASN A 39 -21.31 -11.34 13.44
N ARG A 40 -20.79 -10.62 14.44
CA ARG A 40 -21.52 -10.05 15.56
C ARG A 40 -21.08 -8.62 15.82
N ILE A 41 -22.00 -7.70 15.84
CA ILE A 41 -21.76 -6.31 16.19
C ILE A 41 -21.85 -6.16 17.71
N VAL A 42 -20.88 -5.50 18.30
CA VAL A 42 -20.79 -5.21 19.73
C VAL A 42 -20.62 -3.70 19.91
N ALA A 43 -21.39 -3.11 20.81
CA ALA A 43 -21.37 -1.66 21.09
C ALA A 43 -21.46 -1.40 22.61
N PRO A 44 -21.36 -0.16 23.09
CA PRO A 44 -21.47 0.15 24.53
C PRO A 44 -22.78 -0.32 25.15
N THR A 45 -23.89 -0.24 24.42
CA THR A 45 -25.24 -0.66 24.84
C THR A 45 -25.91 -1.44 23.71
N HIS A 46 -27.14 -1.92 23.93
CA HIS A 46 -27.99 -2.50 22.90
C HIS A 46 -28.72 -1.47 22.01
N ASP A 47 -28.54 -0.19 22.29
CA ASP A 47 -29.16 0.86 21.47
C ASP A 47 -28.53 0.89 20.06
N ALA A 48 -29.31 1.39 19.09
CA ALA A 48 -28.84 1.55 17.74
C ALA A 48 -27.63 2.49 17.68
N VAL A 49 -26.57 2.09 16.97
CA VAL A 49 -25.35 2.89 16.74
C VAL A 49 -25.41 3.47 15.34
N THR A 50 -25.15 4.78 15.22
CA THR A 50 -25.16 5.49 13.93
C THR A 50 -23.77 5.53 13.32
N SER A 51 -23.66 5.26 12.03
CA SER A 51 -22.42 5.39 11.29
C SER A 51 -22.13 6.85 10.87
N VAL A 52 -20.93 7.09 10.35
CA VAL A 52 -20.53 8.40 9.77
C VAL A 52 -21.44 8.79 8.62
N GLY A 53 -21.89 7.82 7.80
CA GLY A 53 -22.84 8.04 6.70
C GLY A 53 -24.32 8.08 7.14
N GLY A 54 -24.61 8.01 8.44
CA GLY A 54 -25.97 8.07 8.98
C GLY A 54 -26.76 6.75 9.00
N MET A 55 -26.10 5.63 8.66
CA MET A 55 -26.76 4.32 8.77
C MET A 55 -26.84 3.87 10.23
N LYS A 56 -27.95 3.24 10.61
CA LYS A 56 -28.15 2.72 11.97
C LYS A 56 -28.01 1.20 11.97
N VAL A 57 -27.22 0.68 12.89
CA VAL A 57 -27.08 -0.75 13.14
C VAL A 57 -27.50 -1.10 14.55
N MET A 58 -28.14 -2.25 14.73
CA MET A 58 -28.45 -2.80 16.04
C MET A 58 -27.34 -3.75 16.49
N PRO A 59 -26.72 -3.50 17.65
CA PRO A 59 -25.74 -4.43 18.19
C PRO A 59 -26.36 -5.77 18.57
N HIS A 60 -25.60 -6.85 18.39
CA HIS A 60 -25.96 -8.18 18.89
C HIS A 60 -25.70 -8.29 20.38
N TYR A 61 -24.64 -7.60 20.83
CA TYR A 61 -24.19 -7.58 22.24
C TYR A 61 -23.84 -6.16 22.68
N SER A 62 -24.02 -5.90 23.96
CA SER A 62 -23.39 -4.79 24.63
C SER A 62 -22.01 -5.18 25.13
N PHE A 63 -21.18 -4.24 25.58
CA PHE A 63 -19.90 -4.56 26.22
C PHE A 63 -20.07 -5.40 27.51
N ALA A 64 -21.24 -5.33 28.15
CA ALA A 64 -21.51 -6.03 29.40
C ALA A 64 -21.85 -7.52 29.20
N ASP A 65 -22.40 -7.90 28.06
CA ASP A 65 -22.87 -9.26 27.76
C ASP A 65 -22.20 -9.89 26.53
N ALA A 66 -21.15 -9.25 25.99
CA ALA A 66 -20.35 -9.82 24.91
C ALA A 66 -19.72 -11.16 25.35
N PRO A 67 -19.75 -12.20 24.47
CA PRO A 67 -19.21 -13.50 24.83
C PRO A 67 -17.67 -13.43 25.00
N HIS A 68 -17.13 -14.30 25.88
CA HIS A 68 -15.68 -14.43 26.05
C HIS A 68 -15.05 -15.39 25.03
N ASP A 69 -15.80 -16.35 24.47
CA ASP A 69 -15.30 -17.30 23.46
C ASP A 69 -15.66 -16.85 22.05
N TYR A 70 -14.73 -16.16 21.40
CA TYR A 70 -14.87 -15.68 20.03
C TYR A 70 -13.59 -15.93 19.20
N ALA A 71 -13.68 -15.83 17.88
CA ALA A 71 -12.59 -16.13 16.95
C ALA A 71 -11.70 -14.92 16.69
N ALA A 72 -12.24 -13.71 16.71
CA ALA A 72 -11.50 -12.46 16.51
C ALA A 72 -12.23 -11.29 17.16
N LEU A 73 -11.48 -10.27 17.52
CA LEU A 73 -11.96 -8.95 17.94
C LEU A 73 -11.55 -7.92 16.88
N VAL A 74 -12.52 -7.25 16.24
CA VAL A 74 -12.29 -6.30 15.16
C VAL A 74 -12.77 -4.94 15.57
N LEU A 75 -11.86 -3.99 15.69
CA LEU A 75 -12.11 -2.61 16.09
C LEU A 75 -12.33 -1.77 14.82
N ILE A 76 -13.58 -1.40 14.56
CA ILE A 76 -13.96 -0.59 13.39
C ILE A 76 -13.70 0.87 13.66
N GLY A 77 -13.10 1.56 12.71
CA GLY A 77 -12.78 2.97 12.83
C GLY A 77 -14.00 3.88 12.88
N GLY A 78 -13.76 5.15 12.77
CA GLY A 78 -14.74 6.22 12.94
C GLY A 78 -14.30 7.22 14.02
N TYR A 79 -15.15 8.20 14.31
CA TYR A 79 -14.80 9.26 15.24
C TYR A 79 -15.09 8.89 16.72
N GLY A 80 -15.86 7.83 16.97
CA GLY A 80 -16.21 7.37 18.32
C GLY A 80 -15.00 6.96 19.19
N TRP A 81 -13.85 6.65 18.59
CA TRP A 81 -12.62 6.28 19.32
C TRP A 81 -11.98 7.40 20.14
N ALA A 82 -12.35 8.66 19.91
CA ALA A 82 -11.95 9.79 20.73
C ALA A 82 -12.85 9.98 21.98
N SER A 83 -13.91 9.21 22.13
CA SER A 83 -14.86 9.31 23.25
C SER A 83 -14.36 8.59 24.51
N GLU A 84 -14.94 8.93 25.67
CA GLU A 84 -14.67 8.22 26.92
C GLU A 84 -15.14 6.76 26.89
N GLN A 85 -16.17 6.46 26.12
CA GLN A 85 -16.69 5.09 25.96
C GLN A 85 -15.66 4.14 25.35
N ALA A 86 -14.73 4.66 24.53
CA ALA A 86 -13.65 3.86 23.95
C ALA A 86 -12.76 3.18 25.02
N ARG A 87 -12.65 3.77 26.23
CA ARG A 87 -11.86 3.19 27.32
C ARG A 87 -12.41 1.85 27.79
N SER A 88 -13.71 1.62 27.66
CA SER A 88 -14.33 0.35 28.05
C SER A 88 -13.94 -0.82 27.14
N VAL A 89 -13.30 -0.54 25.99
CA VAL A 89 -12.77 -1.58 25.08
C VAL A 89 -11.41 -2.09 25.51
N VAL A 90 -10.66 -1.35 26.36
CA VAL A 90 -9.31 -1.75 26.80
C VAL A 90 -9.28 -3.18 27.38
N PRO A 91 -10.14 -3.56 28.37
CA PRO A 91 -10.12 -4.90 28.90
C PRO A 91 -10.41 -6.00 27.87
N MET A 92 -11.24 -5.69 26.86
CA MET A 92 -11.57 -6.65 25.79
C MET A 92 -10.35 -6.93 24.91
N VAL A 93 -9.57 -5.90 24.58
CA VAL A 93 -8.33 -6.05 23.80
C VAL A 93 -7.26 -6.75 24.61
N GLU A 94 -7.06 -6.39 25.88
CA GLU A 94 -6.11 -7.06 26.77
C GLU A 94 -6.41 -8.56 26.90
N GLU A 95 -7.69 -8.92 27.09
CA GLU A 95 -8.12 -10.32 27.16
C GLU A 95 -7.87 -11.05 25.84
N ALA A 96 -8.24 -10.43 24.69
CA ALA A 96 -8.02 -11.02 23.37
C ALA A 96 -6.52 -11.31 23.14
N LEU A 97 -5.66 -10.32 23.39
CA LEU A 97 -4.21 -10.47 23.22
C LEU A 97 -3.62 -11.53 24.17
N LYS A 98 -4.03 -11.53 25.44
CA LYS A 98 -3.60 -12.55 26.43
C LYS A 98 -3.98 -13.97 26.00
N ARG A 99 -5.12 -14.13 25.34
CA ARG A 99 -5.62 -15.43 24.85
C ARG A 99 -5.13 -15.76 23.45
N HIS A 100 -4.29 -14.92 22.84
CA HIS A 100 -3.83 -15.05 21.44
C HIS A 100 -4.99 -15.10 20.44
N VAL A 101 -6.08 -14.40 20.73
CA VAL A 101 -7.19 -14.20 19.80
C VAL A 101 -6.80 -13.09 18.82
N PRO A 102 -6.96 -13.29 17.51
CA PRO A 102 -6.70 -12.26 16.50
C PRO A 102 -7.42 -10.94 16.79
N VAL A 103 -6.69 -9.82 16.67
CA VAL A 103 -7.22 -8.47 16.85
C VAL A 103 -7.01 -7.68 15.56
N GLY A 104 -8.09 -7.14 15.01
CA GLY A 104 -8.04 -6.18 13.90
C GLY A 104 -8.33 -4.77 14.38
N ALA A 105 -7.61 -3.76 13.87
CA ALA A 105 -7.90 -2.35 14.14
C ALA A 105 -7.66 -1.49 12.89
N ILE A 106 -8.65 -0.73 12.48
CA ILE A 106 -8.58 0.09 11.27
C ILE A 106 -8.83 1.57 11.59
N CYS A 107 -8.18 2.48 10.84
CA CYS A 107 -8.39 3.92 10.94
C CYS A 107 -8.10 4.47 12.35
N ASN A 108 -9.04 5.21 12.97
CA ASN A 108 -8.87 5.75 14.31
C ASN A 108 -8.78 4.67 15.41
N ALA A 109 -9.31 3.46 15.15
CA ALA A 109 -9.10 2.34 16.06
C ALA A 109 -7.63 1.93 16.16
N ALA A 110 -6.87 1.98 15.05
CA ALA A 110 -5.42 1.76 15.08
C ALA A 110 -4.68 2.85 15.89
N SER A 111 -5.11 4.12 15.77
CA SER A 111 -4.56 5.21 16.58
C SER A 111 -4.88 5.04 18.07
N TRP A 112 -6.08 4.55 18.38
CA TRP A 112 -6.47 4.20 19.75
C TRP A 112 -5.65 3.01 20.30
N MET A 113 -5.34 2.01 19.47
CA MET A 113 -4.41 0.93 19.86
C MET A 113 -3.02 1.48 20.22
N ALA A 114 -2.51 2.46 19.45
CA ALA A 114 -1.26 3.16 19.78
C ALA A 114 -1.36 3.91 21.12
N GLN A 115 -2.48 4.58 21.39
CA GLN A 115 -2.73 5.33 22.64
C GLN A 115 -2.64 4.43 23.89
N HIS A 116 -2.99 3.16 23.76
CA HIS A 116 -2.94 2.19 24.85
C HIS A 116 -1.70 1.30 24.83
N GLY A 117 -0.73 1.57 23.93
CA GLY A 117 0.54 0.82 23.85
C GLY A 117 0.45 -0.57 23.24
N PHE A 118 -0.71 -0.96 22.70
CA PHE A 118 -0.93 -2.31 22.13
C PHE A 118 -0.10 -2.59 20.87
N LEU A 119 0.47 -1.53 20.24
CA LEU A 119 1.30 -1.64 19.04
C LEU A 119 2.81 -1.68 19.33
N ASN A 120 3.22 -1.64 20.61
CA ASN A 120 4.63 -1.50 20.95
C ASN A 120 5.50 -2.73 20.65
N GLY A 121 4.90 -3.90 20.48
CA GLY A 121 5.63 -5.16 20.23
C GLY A 121 5.52 -5.70 18.81
N VAL A 122 4.82 -5.00 17.89
CA VAL A 122 4.48 -5.52 16.56
C VAL A 122 4.75 -4.50 15.44
N LYS A 123 4.96 -4.99 14.23
CA LYS A 123 4.87 -4.17 13.03
C LYS A 123 3.42 -3.77 12.81
N HIS A 124 3.18 -2.53 12.39
CA HIS A 124 1.84 -1.97 12.28
C HIS A 124 1.76 -0.80 11.30
N THR A 125 0.54 -0.39 10.99
CA THR A 125 0.23 0.82 10.22
C THR A 125 -0.99 1.55 10.84
N GLY A 126 -1.43 2.62 10.22
CA GLY A 126 -2.58 3.43 10.61
C GLY A 126 -2.73 4.62 9.68
N ASN A 127 -3.50 5.64 10.05
CA ASN A 127 -3.72 6.85 9.24
C ASN A 127 -2.47 7.74 9.06
N GLY A 128 -1.32 7.29 9.53
CA GLY A 128 -0.03 7.94 9.42
C GLY A 128 0.72 7.93 10.75
N ILE A 129 2.06 7.90 10.65
CA ILE A 129 2.93 7.83 11.83
C ILE A 129 2.73 9.02 12.79
N ASP A 130 2.46 10.21 12.24
CA ASP A 130 2.27 11.42 13.06
C ASP A 130 0.97 11.35 13.87
N GLN A 131 -0.11 10.80 13.31
CA GLN A 131 -1.35 10.59 14.05
C GLN A 131 -1.17 9.54 15.15
N LEU A 132 -0.45 8.44 14.87
CA LEU A 132 -0.14 7.42 15.89
C LEU A 132 0.67 8.02 17.05
N LYS A 133 1.68 8.85 16.75
CA LYS A 133 2.46 9.59 17.77
C LYS A 133 1.61 10.57 18.54
N GLN A 134 0.72 11.32 17.86
CA GLN A 134 -0.15 12.31 18.49
C GLN A 134 -1.12 11.63 19.47
N TRP A 135 -1.78 10.55 19.08
CA TRP A 135 -2.71 9.82 19.94
C TRP A 135 -2.01 9.05 21.05
N GLY A 136 -0.91 8.39 20.70
CA GLY A 136 -0.17 7.51 21.59
C GLY A 136 0.64 8.24 22.65
N GLY A 137 1.14 9.45 22.36
CA GLY A 137 1.97 10.21 23.28
C GLY A 137 3.12 9.37 23.82
N ALA A 138 3.29 9.40 25.16
CA ALA A 138 4.33 8.63 25.83
C ALA A 138 4.08 7.11 25.84
N ASN A 139 2.85 6.66 25.60
CA ASN A 139 2.51 5.24 25.59
C ASN A 139 2.88 4.54 24.27
N TYR A 140 3.07 5.30 23.17
CA TYR A 140 3.48 4.75 21.88
C TYR A 140 4.99 4.84 21.70
N THR A 141 5.69 3.73 21.95
CA THR A 141 7.16 3.66 21.96
C THR A 141 7.77 2.98 20.72
N ASN A 142 6.94 2.43 19.83
CA ASN A 142 7.39 1.63 18.69
C ASN A 142 7.19 2.33 17.32
N ALA A 143 7.64 3.57 17.20
CA ALA A 143 7.56 4.29 15.92
C ALA A 143 8.38 3.61 14.80
N SER A 144 9.44 2.87 15.14
CA SER A 144 10.25 2.09 14.19
C SER A 144 9.53 0.84 13.64
N GLY A 145 8.48 0.37 14.31
CA GLY A 145 7.63 -0.72 13.82
C GLY A 145 6.55 -0.27 12.84
N TYR A 146 6.41 1.05 12.61
CA TYR A 146 5.46 1.57 11.65
C TYR A 146 5.90 1.26 10.21
N ILE A 147 4.96 0.76 9.41
CA ILE A 147 5.13 0.51 7.97
C ILE A 147 4.09 1.35 7.22
N ALA A 148 4.55 2.12 6.24
CA ALA A 148 3.69 2.91 5.35
C ALA A 148 3.01 1.98 4.31
N ALA A 149 1.97 1.28 4.74
CA ALA A 149 1.19 0.35 3.92
C ALA A 149 -0.31 0.52 4.21
N GLN A 150 -1.17 0.00 3.33
CA GLN A 150 -2.61 0.02 3.53
C GLN A 150 -3.04 -0.82 4.73
N ALA A 151 -2.44 -2.01 4.90
CA ALA A 151 -2.61 -2.88 6.05
C ALA A 151 -1.30 -3.61 6.39
N VAL A 152 -1.13 -3.96 7.66
CA VAL A 152 0.00 -4.74 8.19
C VAL A 152 -0.54 -5.79 9.16
N SER A 153 -0.07 -7.02 9.03
CA SER A 153 -0.38 -8.14 9.93
C SER A 153 0.91 -8.61 10.62
N ASP A 154 0.95 -8.55 11.94
CA ASP A 154 2.08 -9.05 12.74
C ASP A 154 1.64 -9.43 14.16
N GLY A 155 2.20 -10.50 14.73
CA GLY A 155 1.95 -10.91 16.10
C GLY A 155 0.48 -11.21 16.48
N GLY A 156 -0.36 -11.56 15.48
CA GLY A 156 -1.80 -11.77 15.70
C GLY A 156 -2.63 -10.48 15.70
N ILE A 157 -2.02 -9.35 15.36
CA ILE A 157 -2.67 -8.05 15.19
C ILE A 157 -2.65 -7.65 13.73
N VAL A 158 -3.80 -7.20 13.20
CA VAL A 158 -3.90 -6.57 11.88
C VAL A 158 -4.25 -5.10 12.07
N THR A 159 -3.46 -4.21 11.52
CA THR A 159 -3.76 -2.77 11.50
C THR A 159 -3.89 -2.26 10.07
N ALA A 160 -4.71 -1.23 9.87
CA ALA A 160 -4.87 -0.56 8.58
C ALA A 160 -5.16 0.93 8.73
N ASN A 161 -4.87 1.71 7.69
CA ASN A 161 -5.41 3.07 7.56
C ASN A 161 -6.87 3.04 7.07
N GLY A 162 -7.61 4.15 7.20
CA GLY A 162 -9.04 4.21 6.89
C GLY A 162 -9.39 4.00 5.42
N THR A 163 -8.42 4.06 4.50
CA THR A 163 -8.63 3.74 3.08
C THR A 163 -8.30 2.30 2.74
N GLY A 164 -7.64 1.58 3.64
CA GLY A 164 -7.14 0.21 3.45
C GLY A 164 -8.13 -0.89 3.84
N HIS A 165 -9.43 -0.66 3.74
CA HIS A 165 -10.45 -1.62 4.16
C HIS A 165 -10.42 -2.96 3.40
N LEU A 166 -10.01 -2.96 2.13
CA LEU A 166 -9.85 -4.19 1.35
C LEU A 166 -8.63 -5.00 1.79
N GLU A 167 -7.47 -4.33 1.98
CA GLU A 167 -6.25 -4.95 2.48
C GLU A 167 -6.43 -5.43 3.92
N PHE A 168 -7.08 -4.62 4.77
CA PHE A 168 -7.44 -5.01 6.13
C PHE A 168 -8.23 -6.31 6.17
N ALA A 169 -9.27 -6.39 5.33
CA ALA A 169 -10.07 -7.58 5.25
C ALA A 169 -9.26 -8.78 4.74
N ARG A 170 -8.42 -8.60 3.71
CA ARG A 170 -7.53 -9.67 3.21
C ARG A 170 -6.64 -10.22 4.33
N GLU A 171 -5.96 -9.35 5.08
CA GLU A 171 -5.07 -9.77 6.17
C GLU A 171 -5.84 -10.47 7.30
N MET A 172 -7.02 -9.96 7.67
CA MET A 172 -7.90 -10.63 8.66
C MET A 172 -8.36 -12.00 8.19
N LEU A 173 -8.77 -12.14 6.93
CA LEU A 173 -9.23 -13.42 6.35
C LEU A 173 -8.09 -14.45 6.31
N LEU A 174 -6.86 -14.03 5.98
CA LEU A 174 -5.66 -14.87 6.01
C LEU A 174 -5.34 -15.32 7.43
N LEU A 175 -5.32 -14.38 8.39
CA LEU A 175 -5.02 -14.67 9.80
C LEU A 175 -6.04 -15.63 10.42
N LEU A 176 -7.31 -15.51 10.02
CA LEU A 176 -8.40 -16.39 10.48
C LEU A 176 -8.50 -17.71 9.69
N ALA A 177 -7.71 -17.86 8.62
CA ALA A 177 -7.79 -18.98 7.69
C ALA A 177 -9.24 -19.27 7.26
N VAL A 178 -9.96 -18.21 6.85
CA VAL A 178 -11.38 -18.32 6.45
C VAL A 178 -11.52 -19.25 5.25
N ASP A 179 -10.56 -19.19 4.33
CA ASP A 179 -10.48 -19.99 3.11
C ASP A 179 -9.01 -20.30 2.76
N ASP A 180 -8.78 -21.00 1.64
CA ASP A 180 -7.46 -21.13 1.04
C ASP A 180 -6.89 -19.75 0.71
N PRO A 181 -5.60 -19.46 0.99
CA PRO A 181 -4.99 -18.18 0.69
C PRO A 181 -5.16 -17.71 -0.75
N ALA A 182 -5.09 -18.62 -1.73
CA ALA A 182 -5.28 -18.26 -3.13
C ALA A 182 -6.70 -17.76 -3.41
N MET A 183 -7.73 -18.34 -2.76
CA MET A 183 -9.11 -17.89 -2.87
C MET A 183 -9.31 -16.53 -2.21
N ILE A 184 -8.67 -16.28 -1.07
CA ILE A 184 -8.71 -14.98 -0.38
C ILE A 184 -8.08 -13.90 -1.26
N HIS A 185 -6.91 -14.17 -1.85
CA HIS A 185 -6.25 -13.23 -2.77
C HIS A 185 -7.08 -12.96 -4.02
N ARG A 186 -7.73 -13.99 -4.57
CA ARG A 186 -8.61 -13.84 -5.74
C ARG A 186 -9.83 -12.99 -5.41
N PHE A 187 -10.47 -13.22 -4.27
CA PHE A 187 -11.61 -12.42 -3.81
C PHE A 187 -11.21 -10.96 -3.57
N TYR A 188 -10.05 -10.72 -2.95
CA TYR A 188 -9.47 -9.37 -2.82
C TYR A 188 -9.26 -8.72 -4.19
N ALA A 189 -8.63 -9.42 -5.15
CA ALA A 189 -8.36 -8.90 -6.48
C ALA A 189 -9.65 -8.53 -7.22
N PHE A 190 -10.74 -9.32 -7.05
CA PHE A 190 -12.04 -9.04 -7.62
C PHE A 190 -12.57 -7.65 -7.23
N TYR A 191 -12.47 -7.29 -5.95
CA TYR A 191 -12.92 -5.97 -5.48
C TYR A 191 -11.92 -4.86 -5.75
N ASN A 192 -10.62 -5.12 -5.58
CA ASN A 192 -9.57 -4.12 -5.76
C ASN A 192 -9.39 -3.71 -7.23
N MET A 193 -9.43 -4.67 -8.14
CA MET A 193 -9.31 -4.41 -9.59
C MET A 193 -10.64 -4.04 -10.24
N GLY A 194 -11.76 -4.48 -9.67
CA GLY A 194 -13.10 -4.38 -10.24
C GLY A 194 -13.42 -5.46 -11.27
N PHE A 195 -14.69 -5.85 -11.33
CA PHE A 195 -15.20 -6.95 -12.17
C PHE A 195 -14.77 -6.82 -13.64
N THR A 196 -14.99 -5.65 -14.24
CA THR A 196 -14.71 -5.44 -15.68
C THR A 196 -13.24 -5.64 -16.00
N ARG A 197 -12.33 -5.14 -15.16
CA ARG A 197 -10.88 -5.26 -15.39
C ARG A 197 -10.40 -6.69 -15.17
N LEU A 198 -10.94 -7.38 -14.15
CA LEU A 198 -10.58 -8.76 -13.85
C LEU A 198 -11.07 -9.72 -14.97
N MET A 199 -12.27 -9.45 -15.51
CA MET A 199 -12.88 -10.28 -16.56
C MET A 199 -12.47 -9.86 -17.98
N ALA A 200 -11.74 -8.75 -18.14
CA ALA A 200 -11.23 -8.34 -19.43
C ALA A 200 -10.31 -9.44 -20.02
N PRO A 201 -10.39 -9.70 -21.33
CA PRO A 201 -9.45 -10.59 -21.98
C PRO A 201 -8.02 -10.15 -21.69
N GLN A 202 -7.19 -11.06 -21.18
CA GLN A 202 -5.79 -10.73 -20.94
C GLN A 202 -5.10 -10.41 -22.27
N PRO A 203 -4.37 -9.30 -22.37
CA PRO A 203 -3.65 -8.98 -23.58
C PRO A 203 -2.63 -10.09 -23.87
N ARG A 204 -2.51 -10.45 -25.16
CA ARG A 204 -1.54 -11.47 -25.59
C ARG A 204 -0.10 -11.11 -25.17
N PHE A 205 0.20 -9.83 -25.15
CA PHE A 205 1.49 -9.29 -24.70
C PHE A 205 1.27 -8.20 -23.68
N ARG A 206 2.10 -8.16 -22.65
CA ARG A 206 2.11 -7.10 -21.64
C ARG A 206 3.49 -6.44 -21.67
N PHE A 207 3.53 -5.17 -22.05
CA PHE A 207 4.72 -4.35 -21.87
C PHE A 207 4.83 -3.96 -20.38
N ASN A 208 5.91 -4.38 -19.73
CA ASN A 208 6.07 -4.19 -18.29
C ASN A 208 7.47 -3.71 -17.89
N THR A 209 8.42 -3.65 -18.81
CA THR A 209 9.82 -3.39 -18.48
C THR A 209 10.55 -2.74 -19.64
N VAL A 210 11.39 -1.77 -19.34
CA VAL A 210 12.43 -1.27 -20.25
C VAL A 210 13.76 -1.87 -19.82
N GLY A 211 14.48 -2.51 -20.74
CA GLY A 211 15.84 -3.00 -20.51
C GLY A 211 16.85 -1.98 -21.01
N LEU A 212 17.81 -1.58 -20.17
CA LEU A 212 18.95 -0.76 -20.56
C LEU A 212 20.22 -1.61 -20.53
N LEU A 213 20.93 -1.64 -21.66
CA LEU A 213 22.22 -2.34 -21.78
C LEU A 213 23.33 -1.36 -21.40
N THR A 214 23.87 -1.51 -20.20
CA THR A 214 24.75 -0.52 -19.57
C THR A 214 26.22 -0.87 -19.72
N SER A 215 27.07 0.14 -19.76
CA SER A 215 28.52 0.01 -19.65
C SER A 215 29.00 -0.06 -18.20
N ASP A 216 28.25 0.61 -17.27
CA ASP A 216 28.51 0.69 -15.84
C ASP A 216 27.21 0.74 -15.06
N ASN A 217 26.78 -0.41 -14.50
CA ASN A 217 25.58 -0.49 -13.67
C ASN A 217 25.60 0.48 -12.50
N ALA A 218 26.73 0.62 -11.81
CA ALA A 218 26.84 1.46 -10.62
C ALA A 218 26.66 2.94 -10.96
N ALA A 219 27.22 3.41 -12.07
CA ALA A 219 27.02 4.76 -12.55
C ALA A 219 25.55 4.99 -12.94
N THR A 220 24.94 4.05 -13.65
CA THR A 220 23.54 4.14 -14.08
C THR A 220 22.58 4.09 -12.89
N VAL A 221 22.80 3.19 -11.92
CA VAL A 221 21.99 3.14 -10.68
C VAL A 221 22.08 4.48 -9.94
N ARG A 222 23.27 5.00 -9.71
CA ARG A 222 23.42 6.30 -9.04
C ARG A 222 22.67 7.41 -9.79
N PHE A 223 22.77 7.44 -11.10
CA PHE A 223 22.09 8.44 -11.92
C PHE A 223 20.57 8.37 -11.74
N TYR A 224 19.95 7.22 -11.99
CA TYR A 224 18.49 7.08 -11.93
C TYR A 224 17.93 7.24 -10.50
N THR A 225 18.67 6.80 -9.47
CA THR A 225 18.23 6.96 -8.08
C THR A 225 18.38 8.41 -7.59
N GLN A 226 19.44 9.10 -7.94
CA GLN A 226 19.70 10.46 -7.45
C GLN A 226 18.96 11.53 -8.26
N VAL A 227 18.86 11.36 -9.60
CA VAL A 227 18.23 12.34 -10.48
C VAL A 227 16.72 12.19 -10.51
N PHE A 228 16.23 10.96 -10.66
CA PHE A 228 14.80 10.69 -10.91
C PHE A 228 14.09 9.99 -9.74
N GLY A 229 14.78 9.64 -8.66
CA GLY A 229 14.17 9.02 -7.49
C GLY A 229 13.74 7.57 -7.69
N PHE A 230 14.35 6.84 -8.64
CA PHE A 230 14.13 5.39 -8.74
C PHE A 230 14.59 4.69 -7.46
N THR A 231 13.90 3.62 -7.11
CA THR A 231 14.24 2.74 -5.98
C THR A 231 14.79 1.41 -6.49
N THR A 232 15.71 0.80 -5.74
CA THR A 232 16.27 -0.51 -6.03
C THR A 232 16.77 -1.18 -4.76
N ASP A 233 16.70 -2.52 -4.72
CA ASP A 233 17.28 -3.36 -3.67
C ASP A 233 18.66 -3.93 -4.09
N TRP A 234 19.28 -3.37 -5.13
CA TRP A 234 20.56 -3.86 -5.65
C TRP A 234 21.68 -3.80 -4.60
N ASP A 235 22.38 -4.91 -4.46
CA ASP A 235 23.48 -5.11 -3.49
C ASP A 235 24.83 -4.52 -3.93
N GLY A 236 24.92 -3.89 -5.10
CA GLY A 236 26.14 -3.37 -5.69
C GLY A 236 27.00 -4.38 -6.43
N VAL A 237 26.62 -5.67 -6.46
CA VAL A 237 27.42 -6.78 -7.02
C VAL A 237 26.67 -7.58 -8.09
N ALA A 238 25.39 -7.83 -7.90
CA ALA A 238 24.60 -8.61 -8.84
C ALA A 238 24.65 -8.00 -10.25
N PRO A 239 24.82 -8.83 -11.32
CA PRO A 239 24.95 -8.32 -12.69
C PRO A 239 23.66 -7.66 -13.19
N ASN A 240 22.51 -8.17 -12.78
CA ASN A 240 21.21 -7.62 -13.14
C ASN A 240 20.70 -6.70 -12.04
N VAL A 241 20.23 -5.51 -12.43
CA VAL A 241 19.65 -4.54 -11.51
C VAL A 241 18.21 -4.29 -11.90
N GLU A 242 17.31 -4.34 -10.95
CA GLU A 242 15.93 -3.94 -11.12
C GLU A 242 15.69 -2.62 -10.39
N MET A 243 15.09 -1.64 -11.08
CA MET A 243 14.76 -0.33 -10.53
C MET A 243 13.30 0.02 -10.83
N HIS A 244 12.67 0.75 -9.91
CA HIS A 244 11.26 1.12 -9.97
C HIS A 244 11.04 2.61 -9.74
N LEU A 245 10.10 3.18 -10.52
CA LEU A 245 9.52 4.50 -10.30
C LEU A 245 8.00 4.41 -10.52
N GLY A 246 7.22 4.38 -9.43
CA GLY A 246 5.79 4.03 -9.51
C GLY A 246 5.60 2.64 -10.13
N ASP A 247 4.78 2.56 -11.18
CA ASP A 247 4.54 1.32 -11.92
C ASP A 247 5.59 1.04 -13.01
N MET A 248 6.51 1.97 -13.25
CA MET A 248 7.57 1.79 -14.23
C MET A 248 8.67 0.91 -13.68
N ARG A 249 9.10 -0.05 -14.48
CA ARG A 249 10.21 -0.96 -14.17
C ARG A 249 11.31 -0.83 -15.22
N ILE A 250 12.54 -0.61 -14.75
CA ILE A 250 13.75 -0.65 -15.60
C ILE A 250 14.63 -1.80 -15.11
N ILE A 251 15.17 -2.57 -16.05
CA ILE A 251 16.21 -3.58 -15.77
C ILE A 251 17.50 -3.10 -16.43
N LEU A 252 18.58 -3.05 -15.65
CA LEU A 252 19.92 -2.86 -16.17
C LEU A 252 20.58 -4.21 -16.40
N PHE A 253 21.21 -4.34 -17.56
CA PHE A 253 21.95 -5.55 -17.93
C PHE A 253 23.32 -5.14 -18.50
N PRO A 254 24.46 -5.63 -17.95
CA PRO A 254 25.76 -5.30 -18.48
C PRO A 254 25.91 -5.74 -19.95
N ARG A 255 26.43 -4.86 -20.80
CA ARG A 255 26.63 -5.11 -22.24
C ARG A 255 27.40 -6.42 -22.49
N ALA A 256 28.47 -6.65 -21.71
CA ALA A 256 29.29 -7.86 -21.85
C ALA A 256 28.52 -9.15 -21.55
N ASP A 257 27.68 -9.13 -20.48
CA ASP A 257 26.89 -10.28 -20.08
C ASP A 257 25.77 -10.57 -21.09
N PHE A 258 25.16 -9.50 -21.64
CA PHE A 258 24.16 -9.63 -22.70
C PHE A 258 24.75 -10.23 -23.98
N GLU A 259 25.94 -9.78 -24.39
CA GLU A 259 26.68 -10.35 -25.53
C GLU A 259 27.02 -11.84 -25.30
N GLN A 260 27.45 -12.17 -24.10
CA GLN A 260 27.73 -13.55 -23.72
C GLN A 260 26.45 -14.41 -23.75
N MET A 261 25.37 -13.93 -23.19
CA MET A 261 24.08 -14.63 -23.12
C MET A 261 23.50 -14.88 -24.52
N THR A 262 23.59 -13.92 -25.42
CA THR A 262 23.02 -14.01 -26.77
C THR A 262 23.96 -14.67 -27.79
N GLY A 263 25.24 -14.78 -27.46
CA GLY A 263 26.29 -15.23 -28.41
C GLY A 263 26.52 -14.26 -29.57
N GLN A 264 26.07 -13.01 -29.43
CA GLN A 264 26.14 -11.98 -30.47
C GLN A 264 27.01 -10.82 -30.02
N ARG A 265 27.63 -10.12 -30.95
CA ARG A 265 28.29 -8.83 -30.75
C ARG A 265 27.36 -7.69 -31.19
N TYR A 266 27.26 -6.67 -30.38
CA TYR A 266 26.43 -5.51 -30.66
C TYR A 266 27.26 -4.25 -30.82
N THR A 267 26.75 -3.30 -31.61
CA THR A 267 27.32 -1.96 -31.71
C THR A 267 26.58 -1.02 -30.78
N TYR A 268 27.28 -0.42 -29.85
CA TYR A 268 26.72 0.57 -28.94
C TYR A 268 27.09 1.98 -29.42
N PRO A 269 26.14 2.93 -29.36
CA PRO A 269 26.40 4.30 -29.80
C PRO A 269 27.50 4.94 -28.92
N LYS A 270 28.29 5.82 -29.55
CA LYS A 270 29.19 6.73 -28.85
C LYS A 270 28.53 8.09 -28.79
N GLY A 271 28.36 8.66 -27.60
CA GLY A 271 27.57 9.89 -27.38
C GLY A 271 26.09 9.59 -27.20
N PHE A 272 25.23 10.46 -27.72
CA PHE A 272 23.78 10.33 -27.49
C PHE A 272 23.14 9.20 -28.30
N ASN A 273 22.30 8.41 -27.62
CA ASN A 273 21.51 7.36 -28.24
C ASN A 273 20.14 7.92 -28.65
N GLY A 274 20.01 8.33 -29.90
CA GLY A 274 18.80 8.95 -30.43
C GLY A 274 17.78 7.98 -31.03
N THR A 275 17.83 6.67 -30.71
CA THR A 275 16.88 5.69 -31.27
C THR A 275 15.62 5.53 -30.41
N MET A 276 15.66 5.92 -29.14
CA MET A 276 14.53 5.95 -28.21
C MET A 276 14.80 6.94 -27.09
N GLU A 277 13.75 7.30 -26.40
CA GLU A 277 13.81 8.13 -25.20
C GLU A 277 12.96 7.53 -24.08
N LEU A 278 13.25 7.94 -22.86
CA LEU A 278 12.36 7.79 -21.70
C LEU A 278 11.72 9.15 -21.45
N ALA A 279 10.38 9.24 -21.45
CA ALA A 279 9.68 10.47 -21.14
C ALA A 279 9.14 10.43 -19.72
N ILE A 280 9.38 11.50 -18.95
CA ILE A 280 8.98 11.67 -17.56
C ILE A 280 8.13 12.94 -17.45
N ASP A 281 6.89 12.79 -17.01
CA ASP A 281 5.98 13.91 -16.76
C ASP A 281 6.23 14.52 -15.38
N VAL A 282 6.17 15.84 -15.31
CA VAL A 282 6.22 16.61 -14.07
C VAL A 282 4.99 17.51 -13.94
N PRO A 283 4.61 17.94 -12.71
CA PRO A 283 3.32 18.60 -12.49
C PRO A 283 3.10 19.92 -13.23
N SER A 284 4.13 20.71 -13.53
CA SER A 284 3.98 22.00 -14.21
C SER A 284 5.25 22.44 -14.93
N PHE A 285 5.14 23.52 -15.75
CA PHE A 285 6.27 24.14 -16.43
C PHE A 285 7.42 24.52 -15.48
N ALA A 286 7.08 25.07 -14.31
CA ALA A 286 8.08 25.42 -13.30
C ALA A 286 8.83 24.18 -12.77
N HIS A 287 8.19 23.03 -12.73
CA HIS A 287 8.83 21.77 -12.35
C HIS A 287 9.77 21.27 -13.46
N VAL A 288 9.47 21.49 -14.76
CA VAL A 288 10.42 21.14 -15.83
C VAL A 288 11.74 21.89 -15.65
N ASP A 289 11.69 23.20 -15.39
CA ASP A 289 12.89 24.02 -15.17
C ASP A 289 13.65 23.56 -13.93
N LYS A 290 12.95 23.30 -12.84
CA LYS A 290 13.52 22.87 -11.58
C LYS A 290 14.20 21.50 -11.69
N GLU A 291 13.52 20.52 -12.27
CA GLU A 291 14.04 19.16 -12.38
C GLU A 291 15.17 19.06 -13.42
N TYR A 292 15.13 19.87 -14.49
CA TYR A 292 16.29 20.01 -15.37
C TYR A 292 17.53 20.55 -14.62
N ALA A 293 17.37 21.64 -13.88
CA ALA A 293 18.48 22.22 -13.10
C ALA A 293 19.01 21.22 -12.05
N HIS A 294 18.11 20.48 -11.40
CA HIS A 294 18.44 19.42 -10.47
C HIS A 294 19.25 18.30 -11.15
N ALA A 295 18.78 17.77 -12.27
CA ALA A 295 19.48 16.73 -13.03
C ALA A 295 20.90 17.16 -13.43
N ILE A 296 21.05 18.38 -13.96
CA ILE A 296 22.36 18.93 -14.33
C ILE A 296 23.28 19.06 -13.11
N SER A 297 22.77 19.49 -11.95
CA SER A 297 23.55 19.62 -10.72
C SER A 297 24.09 18.27 -10.20
N LEU A 298 23.43 17.17 -10.55
CA LEU A 298 23.80 15.80 -10.23
C LEU A 298 24.62 15.10 -11.34
N GLY A 299 25.03 15.84 -12.39
CA GLY A 299 25.92 15.35 -13.41
C GLY A 299 25.26 14.76 -14.65
N ALA A 300 23.96 14.98 -14.86
CA ALA A 300 23.31 14.65 -16.12
C ALA A 300 23.91 15.47 -17.27
N THR A 301 24.03 14.87 -18.45
CA THR A 301 24.48 15.60 -19.63
C THR A 301 23.30 16.36 -20.24
N SER A 302 23.43 17.68 -20.41
CA SER A 302 22.43 18.49 -21.10
C SER A 302 22.39 18.14 -22.59
N VAL A 303 21.19 17.87 -23.07
CA VAL A 303 20.91 17.67 -24.52
C VAL A 303 20.13 18.87 -25.07
N MET A 304 19.06 19.26 -24.37
CA MET A 304 18.25 20.44 -24.70
C MET A 304 17.77 21.12 -23.41
N ALA A 305 18.06 22.39 -23.24
CA ALA A 305 17.55 23.19 -22.12
C ALA A 305 16.02 23.35 -22.23
N PRO A 306 15.32 23.67 -21.11
CA PRO A 306 13.87 23.81 -21.11
C PRO A 306 13.35 24.83 -22.13
N VAL A 307 12.42 24.40 -22.98
CA VAL A 307 11.75 25.20 -23.98
C VAL A 307 10.24 24.96 -23.94
N THR A 308 9.45 25.98 -24.24
CA THR A 308 8.01 25.81 -24.44
C THR A 308 7.74 25.70 -25.93
N GLU A 309 7.24 24.57 -26.32
CA GLU A 309 6.93 24.24 -27.72
C GLU A 309 5.63 24.89 -28.19
N SER A 310 5.49 25.06 -29.51
CA SER A 310 4.32 25.70 -30.12
C SER A 310 3.00 24.95 -29.90
N TRP A 311 3.06 23.67 -29.57
CA TRP A 311 1.90 22.83 -29.22
C TRP A 311 1.53 22.84 -27.72
N GLY A 312 2.19 23.70 -26.91
CA GLY A 312 1.81 23.96 -25.53
C GLY A 312 2.47 23.04 -24.49
N GLN A 313 3.48 22.27 -24.87
CA GLN A 313 4.32 21.48 -23.96
C GLN A 313 5.56 22.29 -23.56
N ARG A 314 5.93 22.24 -22.29
CA ARG A 314 7.28 22.62 -21.86
C ARG A 314 8.10 21.36 -21.69
N THR A 315 9.25 21.30 -22.33
CA THR A 315 10.09 20.11 -22.37
C THR A 315 11.57 20.45 -22.31
N CYS A 316 12.38 19.52 -21.84
CA CYS A 316 13.83 19.52 -21.90
C CYS A 316 14.35 18.10 -22.08
N TYR A 317 15.61 17.96 -22.48
CA TYR A 317 16.27 16.67 -22.63
C TYR A 317 17.59 16.64 -21.85
N VAL A 318 17.79 15.56 -21.14
CA VAL A 318 19.07 15.19 -20.54
C VAL A 318 19.47 13.78 -21.01
N ALA A 319 20.73 13.41 -20.82
CA ALA A 319 21.20 12.06 -21.10
C ALA A 319 21.76 11.40 -19.85
N ASP A 320 21.55 10.08 -19.73
CA ASP A 320 22.13 9.23 -18.72
C ASP A 320 23.65 8.96 -19.01
N PRO A 321 24.38 8.24 -18.12
CA PRO A 321 25.81 7.94 -18.31
C PRO A 321 26.15 7.19 -19.60
N ASP A 322 25.21 6.43 -20.17
CA ASP A 322 25.37 5.69 -21.44
C ASP A 322 24.86 6.46 -22.67
N GLY A 323 24.39 7.70 -22.48
CA GLY A 323 23.90 8.60 -23.53
C GLY A 323 22.45 8.34 -23.92
N ASN A 324 21.66 7.58 -23.16
CA ASN A 324 20.23 7.41 -23.41
C ASN A 324 19.49 8.71 -23.13
N LEU A 325 18.58 9.09 -24.04
CA LEU A 325 17.82 10.32 -23.94
C LEU A 325 16.68 10.20 -22.93
N ILE A 326 16.53 11.23 -22.11
CA ILE A 326 15.44 11.35 -21.13
C ILE A 326 14.78 12.72 -21.31
N GLU A 327 13.49 12.70 -21.67
CA GLU A 327 12.64 13.87 -21.71
C GLU A 327 12.05 14.14 -20.31
N ILE A 328 12.09 15.41 -19.88
CA ILE A 328 11.33 15.90 -18.73
C ILE A 328 10.34 16.92 -19.26
N ASN A 329 9.04 16.68 -19.09
CA ASN A 329 8.03 17.49 -19.74
C ASN A 329 6.78 17.74 -18.88
N SER A 330 6.00 18.76 -19.30
CA SER A 330 4.67 19.06 -18.77
C SER A 330 3.82 19.78 -19.81
N PHE A 331 2.51 19.54 -19.76
CA PHE A 331 1.49 20.32 -20.49
C PHE A 331 0.75 21.30 -19.57
N CYS A 332 1.10 21.35 -18.28
CA CYS A 332 0.47 22.22 -17.28
C CYS A 332 1.35 23.44 -16.99
N GLN A 333 0.76 24.65 -17.08
CA GLN A 333 1.44 25.91 -16.74
C GLN A 333 1.66 26.07 -15.24
#